data_25c35a872dd5fb56bd2b29f300f3e2f5
#
_entry.id   25c35a872dd5fb56bd2b29f300f3e2f5
#
_cell.length_a   1.000
_cell.length_b   1.000
_cell.length_c   1.000
_cell.angle_alpha   90.00
_cell.angle_beta   90.00
_cell.angle_gamma   90.00
#
_symmetry.space_group_name_H-M   'P 1'
#
loop_
_entity.id
_entity.type
_entity.pdbx_description
1 polymer ?
#
loop_
_entity_poly.entity_id
_entity_poly.type
_entity_poly.pdbx_seq_one_letter_code
_entity_poly.pdbx_strand_id
1 'polypeptide(L)'
;MKYLALLLTILFFFQVDAMAQPTKKEPSGYKIGSIATDFKLQNVDGNMVSLQDYEKAKGFIICFTCNHCPFSIANESRLISLDERYKEVGYPVIAINPNDPAINEDDSFEKMITRAEEKGFTFPYLFDEGQRVFPQYGATKTPHIYLLQKTKKGLEVKYIGAIDNSSRDEDEVTERYLEDALNALLDGKEIEVKETKAIGCSIKVDKS
;
A
#
# COMPACT_ATOMS: atom_id res chain seq x y z
N MET A 1 -75.25 46.58 -4.29
CA MET A 1 -73.86 46.68 -4.79
C MET A 1 -73.02 45.84 -3.84
N LYS A 2 -72.59 44.66 -4.30
CA LYS A 2 -71.85 43.69 -3.50
C LYS A 2 -70.45 43.63 -4.07
N TYR A 3 -69.43 44.04 -3.29
CA TYR A 3 -68.03 43.90 -3.64
C TYR A 3 -67.54 42.49 -3.21
N LEU A 4 -67.20 41.70 -4.19
CA LEU A 4 -66.60 40.39 -4.00
C LEU A 4 -65.05 40.54 -3.95
N ALA A 5 -64.46 40.44 -2.79
CA ALA A 5 -63.01 40.48 -2.62
C ALA A 5 -62.38 39.10 -2.94
N LEU A 6 -61.60 39.08 -4.01
CA LEU A 6 -60.86 37.89 -4.46
C LEU A 6 -59.51 37.85 -3.69
N LEU A 7 -59.37 36.96 -2.70
CA LEU A 7 -58.13 36.71 -2.01
C LEU A 7 -57.27 35.76 -2.84
N LEU A 8 -56.20 36.28 -3.46
CA LEU A 8 -55.18 35.49 -4.16
C LEU A 8 -54.15 35.02 -3.14
N THR A 9 -54.22 33.76 -2.75
CA THR A 9 -53.20 33.10 -1.92
C THR A 9 -52.06 32.64 -2.82
N ILE A 10 -50.90 33.33 -2.75
CA ILE A 10 -49.66 32.93 -3.43
C ILE A 10 -48.98 31.87 -2.56
N LEU A 11 -49.02 30.60 -2.99
CA LEU A 11 -48.21 29.53 -2.42
C LEU A 11 -46.78 29.67 -2.92
N PHE A 12 -45.89 30.10 -2.05
CA PHE A 12 -44.45 30.06 -2.28
C PHE A 12 -43.98 28.61 -2.07
N PHE A 13 -43.73 27.89 -3.17
CA PHE A 13 -43.00 26.61 -3.09
C PHE A 13 -41.53 26.90 -2.84
N PHE A 14 -41.07 26.69 -1.60
CA PHE A 14 -39.64 26.57 -1.30
C PHE A 14 -39.15 25.27 -1.90
N GLN A 15 -38.47 25.32 -3.06
CA GLN A 15 -37.66 24.24 -3.53
C GLN A 15 -36.42 24.13 -2.63
N VAL A 16 -36.39 23.16 -1.76
CA VAL A 16 -35.19 22.77 -1.05
C VAL A 16 -34.34 21.95 -2.04
N ASP A 17 -33.38 22.63 -2.68
CA ASP A 17 -32.32 21.93 -3.40
C ASP A 17 -31.53 21.10 -2.39
N ALA A 18 -31.81 19.81 -2.38
CA ALA A 18 -30.99 18.84 -1.64
C ALA A 18 -29.61 18.81 -2.32
N MET A 19 -28.67 19.60 -1.80
CA MET A 19 -27.26 19.47 -2.16
C MET A 19 -26.83 18.05 -1.81
N ALA A 20 -26.73 17.18 -2.81
CA ALA A 20 -26.13 15.87 -2.68
C ALA A 20 -24.70 16.06 -2.21
N GLN A 21 -24.42 15.70 -0.96
CA GLN A 21 -23.05 15.65 -0.45
C GLN A 21 -22.26 14.67 -1.33
N PRO A 22 -21.05 15.03 -1.80
CA PRO A 22 -20.21 14.09 -2.53
C PRO A 22 -19.93 12.92 -1.61
N THR A 23 -20.48 11.74 -1.94
CA THR A 23 -20.14 10.50 -1.27
C THR A 23 -18.64 10.28 -1.45
N LYS A 24 -17.85 10.39 -0.37
CA LYS A 24 -16.43 10.07 -0.36
C LYS A 24 -16.32 8.59 -0.71
N LYS A 25 -16.06 8.32 -2.00
CA LYS A 25 -15.88 6.95 -2.48
C LYS A 25 -14.66 6.42 -1.74
N GLU A 26 -14.84 5.41 -0.89
CA GLU A 26 -13.73 4.68 -0.27
C GLU A 26 -12.73 4.30 -1.38
N PRO A 27 -11.43 4.52 -1.19
CA PRO A 27 -10.45 4.17 -2.21
C PRO A 27 -10.57 2.68 -2.50
N SER A 28 -10.90 2.33 -3.74
CA SER A 28 -11.08 0.93 -4.16
C SER A 28 -9.75 0.16 -4.24
N GLY A 29 -8.65 0.72 -3.75
CA GLY A 29 -7.30 0.20 -3.89
C GLY A 29 -6.76 0.33 -5.32
N TYR A 30 -5.44 0.28 -5.45
CA TYR A 30 -4.81 0.24 -6.78
C TYR A 30 -5.04 -1.11 -7.45
N LYS A 31 -5.14 -1.06 -8.77
CA LYS A 31 -5.21 -2.23 -9.66
C LYS A 31 -4.00 -2.19 -10.59
N ILE A 32 -3.74 -3.29 -11.26
CA ILE A 32 -2.72 -3.34 -12.33
C ILE A 32 -2.98 -2.21 -13.34
N GLY A 33 -1.93 -1.43 -13.63
CA GLY A 33 -1.99 -0.26 -14.51
C GLY A 33 -2.43 1.04 -13.83
N SER A 34 -2.85 1.02 -12.55
CA SER A 34 -3.09 2.25 -11.77
C SER A 34 -1.80 3.04 -11.62
N ILE A 35 -1.92 4.37 -11.53
CA ILE A 35 -0.80 5.23 -11.15
C ILE A 35 -0.85 5.45 -9.64
N ALA A 36 0.16 4.94 -8.95
CA ALA A 36 0.30 5.12 -7.52
C ALA A 36 0.76 6.55 -7.20
N THR A 37 0.17 7.13 -6.15
CA THR A 37 0.61 8.42 -5.61
C THR A 37 1.82 8.24 -4.72
N ASP A 38 2.66 9.26 -4.64
CA ASP A 38 3.74 9.33 -3.67
C ASP A 38 3.18 9.46 -2.25
N PHE A 39 3.99 9.10 -1.28
CA PHE A 39 3.73 9.27 0.14
C PHE A 39 4.98 9.81 0.83
N LYS A 40 4.80 10.31 2.05
CA LYS A 40 5.92 10.71 2.92
C LYS A 40 5.65 10.15 4.32
N LEU A 41 6.43 9.13 4.71
CA LEU A 41 6.28 8.40 5.96
C LEU A 41 7.58 8.43 6.77
N GLN A 42 7.46 8.28 8.09
CA GLN A 42 8.60 8.20 8.98
C GLN A 42 9.26 6.82 8.89
N ASN A 43 10.57 6.80 8.67
CA ASN A 43 11.40 5.61 8.71
C ASN A 43 11.90 5.34 10.13
N VAL A 44 12.25 4.10 10.42
CA VAL A 44 12.79 3.66 11.72
C VAL A 44 14.06 4.38 12.14
N ASP A 45 14.80 5.01 11.23
CA ASP A 45 15.96 5.88 11.52
C ASP A 45 15.56 7.32 11.91
N GLY A 46 14.27 7.62 11.98
CA GLY A 46 13.70 8.93 12.30
C GLY A 46 13.55 9.88 11.12
N ASN A 47 14.09 9.57 9.94
CA ASN A 47 13.96 10.41 8.75
C ASN A 47 12.60 10.22 8.08
N MET A 48 12.13 11.26 7.39
CA MET A 48 10.95 11.15 6.52
C MET A 48 11.38 10.67 5.14
N VAL A 49 10.73 9.63 4.63
CA VAL A 49 11.04 9.00 3.34
C VAL A 49 9.85 9.14 2.39
N SER A 50 10.14 9.53 1.15
CA SER A 50 9.23 9.64 0.01
C SER A 50 9.79 8.84 -1.18
N LEU A 51 8.94 8.34 -2.06
CA LEU A 51 9.40 7.66 -3.28
C LEU A 51 10.13 8.63 -4.23
N GLN A 52 9.87 9.96 -4.12
CA GLN A 52 10.56 10.99 -4.89
C GLN A 52 12.03 11.16 -4.47
N ASP A 53 12.41 10.75 -3.25
CA ASP A 53 13.80 10.83 -2.78
C ASP A 53 14.72 9.88 -3.56
N TYR A 54 14.16 8.92 -4.29
CA TYR A 54 14.89 7.91 -5.08
C TYR A 54 14.95 8.29 -6.57
N GLU A 55 15.73 9.31 -6.91
CA GLU A 55 15.81 9.84 -8.27
C GLU A 55 16.20 8.78 -9.32
N LYS A 56 17.15 7.89 -8.95
CA LYS A 56 17.70 6.85 -9.83
C LYS A 56 16.84 5.59 -9.92
N ALA A 57 15.79 5.47 -9.06
CA ALA A 57 14.93 4.30 -9.10
C ALA A 57 14.16 4.20 -10.41
N LYS A 58 14.08 3.00 -10.97
CA LYS A 58 13.23 2.65 -12.11
C LYS A 58 11.83 2.24 -11.66
N GLY A 59 11.69 1.89 -10.40
CA GLY A 59 10.46 1.46 -9.75
C GLY A 59 10.70 1.12 -8.29
N PHE A 60 9.74 0.45 -7.66
CA PHE A 60 9.79 0.12 -6.23
C PHE A 60 9.11 -1.21 -5.94
N ILE A 61 9.64 -1.94 -4.99
CA ILE A 61 8.97 -3.06 -4.34
C ILE A 61 8.35 -2.53 -3.05
N ILE A 62 7.05 -2.21 -3.07
CA ILE A 62 6.33 -1.80 -1.86
C ILE A 62 5.83 -3.06 -1.16
N CYS A 63 6.18 -3.22 0.11
CA CYS A 63 5.74 -4.34 0.94
C CYS A 63 5.01 -3.83 2.19
N PHE A 64 3.71 -4.05 2.28
CA PHE A 64 3.00 -3.89 3.53
C PHE A 64 3.30 -5.09 4.42
N THR A 65 4.02 -4.86 5.52
CA THR A 65 4.49 -5.89 6.45
C THR A 65 4.33 -5.41 7.89
N CYS A 66 4.62 -6.26 8.88
CA CYS A 66 4.51 -5.88 10.30
C CYS A 66 5.38 -6.79 11.17
N ASN A 67 5.56 -6.42 12.45
CA ASN A 67 6.46 -7.11 13.35
C ASN A 67 5.94 -8.45 13.88
N HIS A 68 4.62 -8.55 14.15
CA HIS A 68 4.06 -9.69 14.89
C HIS A 68 3.52 -10.82 14.00
N CYS A 69 3.23 -10.54 12.73
CA CYS A 69 2.61 -11.53 11.84
C CYS A 69 3.60 -12.66 11.50
N PRO A 70 3.28 -13.94 11.79
CA PRO A 70 4.21 -15.06 11.46
C PRO A 70 4.54 -15.14 9.98
N PHE A 71 3.62 -14.73 9.10
CA PHE A 71 3.87 -14.69 7.67
C PHE A 71 4.84 -13.55 7.29
N SER A 72 4.73 -12.38 7.93
CA SER A 72 5.70 -11.29 7.74
C SER A 72 7.08 -11.70 8.20
N ILE A 73 7.17 -12.27 9.42
CA ILE A 73 8.41 -12.76 10.02
C ILE A 73 9.11 -13.77 9.12
N ALA A 74 8.37 -14.74 8.59
CA ALA A 74 8.91 -15.78 7.70
C ALA A 74 9.41 -15.23 6.34
N ASN A 75 9.06 -13.99 5.99
CA ASN A 75 9.44 -13.38 4.72
C ASN A 75 10.52 -12.28 4.86
N GLU A 76 11.02 -12.00 6.06
CA GLU A 76 12.02 -10.95 6.29
C GLU A 76 13.34 -11.20 5.54
N SER A 77 13.88 -12.43 5.62
CA SER A 77 15.10 -12.82 4.89
C SER A 77 14.94 -12.66 3.38
N ARG A 78 13.77 -13.04 2.86
CA ARG A 78 13.45 -12.88 1.42
C ARG A 78 13.39 -11.42 1.00
N LEU A 79 12.79 -10.53 1.83
CA LEU A 79 12.78 -9.09 1.57
C LEU A 79 14.19 -8.50 1.59
N ILE A 80 15.05 -8.91 2.52
CA ILE A 80 16.46 -8.49 2.56
C ILE A 80 17.17 -8.94 1.28
N SER A 81 17.05 -10.21 0.90
CA SER A 81 17.66 -10.74 -0.32
C SER A 81 17.14 -10.05 -1.60
N LEU A 82 15.86 -9.71 -1.64
CA LEU A 82 15.25 -8.95 -2.74
C LEU A 82 15.82 -7.54 -2.82
N ASP A 83 15.94 -6.83 -1.69
CA ASP A 83 16.52 -5.49 -1.67
C ASP A 83 17.98 -5.51 -2.13
N GLU A 84 18.80 -6.40 -1.56
CA GLU A 84 20.22 -6.55 -1.93
C GLU A 84 20.41 -6.81 -3.42
N ARG A 85 19.53 -7.61 -4.03
CA ARG A 85 19.61 -7.99 -5.43
C ARG A 85 19.08 -6.92 -6.38
N TYR A 86 17.99 -6.24 -6.02
CA TYR A 86 17.26 -5.40 -6.97
C TYR A 86 17.43 -3.89 -6.78
N LYS A 87 17.91 -3.41 -5.62
CA LYS A 87 18.10 -1.95 -5.40
C LYS A 87 19.12 -1.33 -6.34
N GLU A 88 20.24 -2.02 -6.59
CA GLU A 88 21.30 -1.50 -7.48
C GLU A 88 20.87 -1.47 -8.95
N VAL A 89 19.91 -2.30 -9.33
CA VAL A 89 19.32 -2.28 -10.68
C VAL A 89 18.10 -1.36 -10.80
N GLY A 90 17.76 -0.67 -9.69
CA GLY A 90 16.77 0.41 -9.64
C GLY A 90 15.40 0.04 -9.08
N TYR A 91 15.27 -1.08 -8.36
CA TYR A 91 14.03 -1.52 -7.71
C TYR A 91 14.25 -1.78 -6.19
N PRO A 92 14.49 -0.73 -5.37
CA PRO A 92 14.61 -0.90 -3.93
C PRO A 92 13.31 -1.39 -3.30
N VAL A 93 13.44 -2.12 -2.16
CA VAL A 93 12.32 -2.45 -1.28
C VAL A 93 11.98 -1.23 -0.42
N ILE A 94 10.69 -0.95 -0.27
CA ILE A 94 10.13 0.00 0.70
C ILE A 94 9.11 -0.77 1.52
N ALA A 95 9.48 -1.13 2.75
CA ALA A 95 8.59 -1.82 3.69
C ALA A 95 7.75 -0.79 4.47
N ILE A 96 6.46 -1.09 4.65
CA ILE A 96 5.52 -0.20 5.35
C ILE A 96 4.74 -1.02 6.37
N ASN A 97 4.78 -0.62 7.65
CA ASN A 97 3.90 -1.17 8.67
C ASN A 97 2.58 -0.41 8.70
N PRO A 98 1.47 -1.06 8.29
CA PRO A 98 0.15 -0.43 8.23
C PRO A 98 -0.68 -0.62 9.51
N ASN A 99 -0.16 -1.35 10.51
CA ASN A 99 -0.95 -1.75 11.67
C ASN A 99 -1.05 -0.62 12.69
N ASP A 100 -2.24 -0.52 13.31
CA ASP A 100 -2.44 0.38 14.44
C ASP A 100 -1.84 -0.26 15.72
N PRO A 101 -0.85 0.39 16.37
CA PRO A 101 -0.24 -0.11 17.59
C PRO A 101 -1.22 -0.13 18.79
N ALA A 102 -2.32 0.63 18.75
CA ALA A 102 -3.37 0.54 19.76
C ALA A 102 -4.10 -0.81 19.72
N ILE A 103 -4.13 -1.48 18.57
CA ILE A 103 -4.71 -2.81 18.40
C ILE A 103 -3.68 -3.91 18.70
N ASN A 104 -2.43 -3.67 18.34
CA ASN A 104 -1.33 -4.58 18.63
C ASN A 104 -0.04 -3.81 18.90
N GLU A 105 0.36 -3.74 20.18
CA GLU A 105 1.54 -3.04 20.66
C GLU A 105 2.86 -3.56 20.04
N ASP A 106 2.90 -4.83 19.57
CA ASP A 106 4.09 -5.37 18.90
C ASP A 106 4.39 -4.67 17.57
N ASP A 107 3.46 -3.91 17.02
CA ASP A 107 3.63 -3.11 15.81
C ASP A 107 3.88 -1.62 16.11
N SER A 108 4.25 -1.26 17.34
CA SER A 108 4.63 0.12 17.70
C SER A 108 5.90 0.54 16.99
N PHE A 109 6.09 1.86 16.83
CA PHE A 109 7.25 2.43 16.15
C PHE A 109 8.56 2.05 16.83
N GLU A 110 8.59 2.02 18.18
CA GLU A 110 9.75 1.61 18.96
C GLU A 110 10.13 0.15 18.69
N LYS A 111 9.13 -0.72 18.57
CA LYS A 111 9.37 -2.14 18.25
C LYS A 111 9.76 -2.34 16.78
N MET A 112 9.32 -1.47 15.87
CA MET A 112 9.81 -1.46 14.49
C MET A 112 11.31 -1.12 14.43
N ILE A 113 11.79 -0.13 15.21
CA ILE A 113 13.20 0.22 15.30
C ILE A 113 14.00 -1.01 15.76
N THR A 114 13.61 -1.58 16.90
CA THR A 114 14.26 -2.79 17.46
C THR A 114 14.29 -3.92 16.45
N ARG A 115 13.17 -4.16 15.76
CA ARG A 115 13.06 -5.23 14.76
C ARG A 115 13.99 -5.03 13.58
N ALA A 116 14.05 -3.81 13.05
CA ALA A 116 14.91 -3.47 11.92
C ALA A 116 16.40 -3.64 12.26
N GLU A 117 16.81 -3.24 13.47
CA GLU A 117 18.17 -3.41 13.97
C GLU A 117 18.53 -4.88 14.17
N GLU A 118 17.69 -5.65 14.88
CA GLU A 118 17.92 -7.07 15.16
C GLU A 118 17.99 -7.93 13.90
N LYS A 119 17.20 -7.59 12.88
CA LYS A 119 17.14 -8.34 11.61
C LYS A 119 18.08 -7.82 10.54
N GLY A 120 18.69 -6.64 10.77
CA GLY A 120 19.59 -6.03 9.82
C GLY A 120 18.88 -5.64 8.52
N PHE A 121 17.73 -5.00 8.60
CA PHE A 121 17.00 -4.57 7.40
C PHE A 121 17.85 -3.62 6.55
N THR A 122 17.99 -3.94 5.26
CA THR A 122 18.80 -3.18 4.29
C THR A 122 17.99 -2.12 3.56
N PHE A 123 16.68 -2.05 3.84
CA PHE A 123 15.65 -1.23 3.22
C PHE A 123 14.96 -0.33 4.26
N PRO A 124 14.32 0.77 3.85
CA PRO A 124 13.48 1.58 4.73
C PRO A 124 12.30 0.79 5.27
N TYR A 125 12.06 0.91 6.58
CA TYR A 125 10.88 0.36 7.23
C TYR A 125 10.04 1.50 7.81
N LEU A 126 8.96 1.82 7.12
CA LEU A 126 8.16 3.02 7.31
C LEU A 126 6.92 2.73 8.14
N PHE A 127 6.53 3.70 8.98
CA PHE A 127 5.29 3.61 9.75
C PHE A 127 4.17 4.39 9.05
N ASP A 128 3.06 3.71 8.71
CA ASP A 128 1.85 4.34 8.15
C ASP A 128 1.00 4.95 9.27
N GLU A 129 1.54 5.98 9.94
CA GLU A 129 0.85 6.68 11.01
C GLU A 129 -0.50 7.22 10.53
N GLY A 130 -1.56 6.88 11.28
CA GLY A 130 -2.93 7.25 10.92
C GLY A 130 -3.48 6.48 9.72
N GLN A 131 -2.81 5.42 9.29
CA GLN A 131 -3.32 4.43 8.33
C GLN A 131 -3.82 5.06 7.01
N ARG A 132 -3.04 5.96 6.42
CA ARG A 132 -3.43 6.76 5.26
C ARG A 132 -2.96 6.19 3.92
N VAL A 133 -1.90 5.39 3.92
CA VAL A 133 -1.26 4.86 2.70
C VAL A 133 -1.83 3.50 2.32
N PHE A 134 -1.90 2.54 3.26
CA PHE A 134 -2.36 1.20 2.92
C PHE A 134 -3.77 1.14 2.29
N PRO A 135 -4.77 2.00 2.66
CA PRO A 135 -6.08 1.94 2.02
C PRO A 135 -6.04 2.41 0.56
N GLN A 136 -5.14 3.34 0.21
CA GLN A 136 -4.96 3.80 -1.18
C GLN A 136 -4.45 2.66 -2.06
N TYR A 137 -3.53 1.83 -1.52
CA TYR A 137 -3.06 0.63 -2.20
C TYR A 137 -4.11 -0.48 -2.24
N GLY A 138 -5.04 -0.51 -1.28
CA GLY A 138 -5.98 -1.61 -1.11
C GLY A 138 -5.33 -2.83 -0.45
N ALA A 139 -4.26 -2.62 0.32
CA ALA A 139 -3.61 -3.68 1.06
C ALA A 139 -4.54 -4.22 2.14
N THR A 140 -4.60 -5.55 2.28
CA THR A 140 -5.49 -6.24 3.22
C THR A 140 -4.77 -7.22 4.12
N LYS A 141 -3.52 -7.53 3.77
CA LYS A 141 -2.69 -8.53 4.43
C LYS A 141 -1.30 -7.99 4.73
N THR A 142 -0.60 -8.66 5.63
CA THR A 142 0.84 -8.53 5.85
C THR A 142 1.46 -9.94 5.82
N PRO A 143 2.42 -10.21 4.86
CA PRO A 143 2.88 -9.33 3.81
C PRO A 143 1.89 -9.15 2.65
N HIS A 144 1.96 -8.01 1.93
CA HIS A 144 1.26 -7.74 0.68
C HIS A 144 2.15 -6.87 -0.22
N ILE A 145 2.46 -7.36 -1.42
CA ILE A 145 3.42 -6.76 -2.35
C ILE A 145 2.72 -5.95 -3.44
N TYR A 146 3.32 -4.81 -3.77
CA TYR A 146 3.00 -4.00 -4.95
C TYR A 146 4.31 -3.66 -5.67
N LEU A 147 4.47 -4.12 -6.91
CA LEU A 147 5.58 -3.73 -7.75
C LEU A 147 5.19 -2.52 -8.59
N LEU A 148 5.90 -1.42 -8.41
CA LEU A 148 5.71 -0.18 -9.15
C LEU A 148 6.82 0.00 -10.18
N GLN A 149 6.47 0.52 -11.36
CA GLN A 149 7.44 0.93 -12.39
C GLN A 149 7.30 2.42 -12.69
N LYS A 150 8.40 3.15 -12.72
CA LYS A 150 8.45 4.54 -13.16
C LYS A 150 8.19 4.60 -14.68
N THR A 151 7.16 5.32 -15.08
CA THR A 151 6.78 5.52 -16.46
C THR A 151 6.62 7.00 -16.75
N LYS A 152 6.40 7.38 -18.02
CA LYS A 152 6.07 8.77 -18.38
C LYS A 152 4.77 9.27 -17.73
N LYS A 153 3.89 8.37 -17.27
CA LYS A 153 2.61 8.69 -16.62
C LYS A 153 2.73 8.78 -15.10
N GLY A 154 3.84 8.32 -14.51
CA GLY A 154 4.06 8.22 -13.08
C GLY A 154 4.44 6.80 -12.65
N LEU A 155 4.21 6.48 -11.38
CA LEU A 155 4.48 5.17 -10.78
C LEU A 155 3.34 4.20 -11.09
N GLU A 156 3.50 3.39 -12.12
CA GLU A 156 2.48 2.43 -12.57
C GLU A 156 2.60 1.11 -11.83
N VAL A 157 1.48 0.60 -11.30
CA VAL A 157 1.38 -0.70 -10.64
C VAL A 157 1.49 -1.82 -11.68
N LYS A 158 2.50 -2.68 -11.56
CA LYS A 158 2.81 -3.76 -12.49
C LYS A 158 2.52 -5.15 -11.94
N TYR A 159 2.63 -5.33 -10.61
CA TYR A 159 2.30 -6.58 -9.94
C TYR A 159 1.69 -6.29 -8.58
N ILE A 160 0.74 -7.15 -8.16
CA ILE A 160 0.11 -7.13 -6.83
C ILE A 160 0.02 -8.57 -6.32
N GLY A 161 0.45 -8.85 -5.07
CA GLY A 161 0.23 -10.17 -4.49
C GLY A 161 1.24 -10.63 -3.46
N ALA A 162 1.66 -11.89 -3.55
CA ALA A 162 2.64 -12.54 -2.69
C ALA A 162 4.07 -12.37 -3.25
N ILE A 163 5.08 -12.68 -2.43
CA ILE A 163 6.47 -12.75 -2.89
C ILE A 163 6.64 -13.96 -3.81
N ASP A 164 6.14 -15.11 -3.37
CA ASP A 164 6.25 -16.41 -4.03
C ASP A 164 5.06 -17.31 -3.64
N ASN A 165 5.09 -18.60 -3.99
CA ASN A 165 4.03 -19.55 -3.69
C ASN A 165 4.13 -20.24 -2.32
N SER A 166 5.20 -19.97 -1.51
CA SER A 166 5.33 -20.48 -0.15
C SER A 166 5.33 -19.35 0.88
N SER A 167 4.23 -19.21 1.62
CA SER A 167 4.04 -18.08 2.53
C SER A 167 4.86 -18.16 3.83
N ARG A 168 5.45 -19.30 4.16
CA ARG A 168 6.16 -19.54 5.43
C ARG A 168 7.52 -20.20 5.30
N ASP A 169 7.72 -21.04 4.30
CA ASP A 169 8.90 -21.84 4.14
C ASP A 169 9.58 -21.55 2.81
N GLU A 170 10.79 -21.00 2.86
CA GLU A 170 11.55 -20.65 1.66
C GLU A 170 12.02 -21.89 0.89
N ASP A 171 12.26 -23.01 1.59
CA ASP A 171 12.72 -24.25 0.98
C ASP A 171 11.62 -24.93 0.14
N GLU A 172 10.34 -24.57 0.38
CA GLU A 172 9.20 -25.05 -0.39
C GLU A 172 8.85 -24.19 -1.61
N VAL A 173 9.60 -23.11 -1.87
CA VAL A 173 9.32 -22.19 -2.99
C VAL A 173 9.62 -22.85 -4.32
N THR A 174 8.60 -22.97 -5.16
CA THR A 174 8.68 -23.48 -6.54
C THR A 174 8.34 -22.44 -7.59
N GLU A 175 7.64 -21.35 -7.20
CA GLU A 175 7.25 -20.23 -8.08
C GLU A 175 7.62 -18.91 -7.41
N ARG A 176 8.39 -18.08 -8.10
CA ARG A 176 8.94 -16.82 -7.58
C ARG A 176 8.25 -15.61 -8.23
N TYR A 177 6.96 -15.43 -7.96
CA TYR A 177 6.09 -14.46 -8.63
C TYR A 177 6.67 -13.06 -8.76
N LEU A 178 7.18 -12.49 -7.64
CA LEU A 178 7.75 -11.15 -7.63
C LEU A 178 9.08 -11.08 -8.41
N GLU A 179 9.95 -12.06 -8.26
CA GLU A 179 11.22 -12.10 -8.99
C GLU A 179 10.98 -12.25 -10.49
N ASP A 180 10.04 -13.10 -10.90
CA ASP A 180 9.68 -13.28 -12.31
C ASP A 180 9.11 -11.98 -12.90
N ALA A 181 8.26 -11.28 -12.14
CA ALA A 181 7.75 -9.97 -12.54
C ALA A 181 8.87 -8.92 -12.68
N LEU A 182 9.80 -8.86 -11.72
CA LEU A 182 10.95 -7.96 -11.77
C LEU A 182 11.87 -8.26 -12.96
N ASN A 183 12.20 -9.53 -13.18
CA ASN A 183 13.05 -9.96 -14.30
C ASN A 183 12.40 -9.64 -15.63
N ALA A 184 11.08 -9.85 -15.78
CA ALA A 184 10.35 -9.46 -16.98
C ALA A 184 10.46 -7.95 -17.25
N LEU A 185 10.30 -7.09 -16.22
CA LEU A 185 10.45 -5.64 -16.37
C LEU A 185 11.88 -5.23 -16.74
N LEU A 186 12.90 -5.87 -16.15
CA LEU A 186 14.31 -5.61 -16.44
C LEU A 186 14.67 -6.01 -17.88
N ASP A 187 14.10 -7.10 -18.37
CA ASP A 187 14.26 -7.59 -19.74
C ASP A 187 13.41 -6.82 -20.77
N GLY A 188 12.55 -5.88 -20.35
CA GLY A 188 11.62 -5.18 -21.22
C GLY A 188 10.50 -6.06 -21.78
N LYS A 189 10.18 -7.16 -21.08
CA LYS A 189 9.12 -8.11 -21.42
C LYS A 189 7.83 -7.81 -20.65
N GLU A 190 6.73 -8.37 -21.10
CA GLU A 190 5.48 -8.37 -20.33
C GLU A 190 5.57 -9.33 -19.15
N ILE A 191 4.98 -8.93 -18.01
CA ILE A 191 4.79 -9.79 -16.84
C ILE A 191 3.68 -10.78 -17.16
N GLU A 192 3.96 -12.07 -17.02
CA GLU A 192 3.00 -13.14 -17.28
C GLU A 192 1.95 -13.21 -16.16
N VAL A 193 2.39 -13.30 -14.90
CA VAL A 193 1.52 -13.33 -13.71
C VAL A 193 1.56 -11.96 -13.04
N LYS A 194 0.55 -11.11 -13.31
CA LYS A 194 0.48 -9.73 -12.80
C LYS A 194 -0.19 -9.62 -11.43
N GLU A 195 -0.95 -10.63 -11.03
CA GLU A 195 -1.68 -10.61 -9.76
C GLU A 195 -1.74 -12.01 -9.14
N THR A 196 -1.47 -12.09 -7.84
CA THR A 196 -1.61 -13.31 -7.04
C THR A 196 -2.31 -13.00 -5.72
N LYS A 197 -2.74 -14.02 -4.99
CA LYS A 197 -3.37 -13.84 -3.68
C LYS A 197 -2.30 -13.58 -2.62
N ALA A 198 -2.35 -12.42 -1.95
CA ALA A 198 -1.57 -12.20 -0.75
C ALA A 198 -2.03 -13.11 0.39
N ILE A 199 -1.09 -13.83 1.00
CA ILE A 199 -1.32 -14.74 2.12
C ILE A 199 -0.64 -14.15 3.35
N GLY A 200 -1.42 -13.91 4.42
CA GLY A 200 -0.89 -13.28 5.63
C GLY A 200 -1.98 -12.91 6.63
N CYS A 201 -1.57 -12.25 7.71
CA CYS A 201 -2.48 -11.70 8.71
C CYS A 201 -3.26 -10.51 8.14
N SER A 202 -4.49 -10.30 8.62
CA SER A 202 -5.23 -9.08 8.27
C SER A 202 -4.59 -7.86 8.94
N ILE A 203 -4.53 -6.75 8.22
CA ILE A 203 -4.09 -5.45 8.76
C ILE A 203 -4.98 -5.09 9.97
N LYS A 204 -4.35 -4.59 11.03
CA LYS A 204 -5.02 -4.18 12.28
C LYS A 204 -5.48 -2.74 12.14
N VAL A 205 -6.79 -2.54 12.10
CA VAL A 205 -7.45 -1.24 11.92
C VAL A 205 -8.41 -1.03 13.06
N ASP A 206 -8.36 0.13 13.73
CA ASP A 206 -9.44 0.53 14.63
C ASP A 206 -10.70 0.77 13.79
N LYS A 207 -11.79 0.12 14.20
CA LYS A 207 -13.11 0.22 13.57
C LYS A 207 -14.07 1.09 14.36
N SER A 208 -13.60 1.73 15.46
CA SER A 208 -14.44 2.59 16.29
C SER A 208 -14.80 3.92 15.62
#